data_b503ea4b096a5b04f9dc9029dfda2b49
#
_entry.id   b503ea4b096a5b04f9dc9029dfda2b49
#
_cell.length_a   1.000
_cell.length_b   1.000
_cell.length_c   1.000
_cell.angle_alpha   90.00
_cell.angle_beta   90.00
_cell.angle_gamma   90.00
#
_symmetry.space_group_name_H-M   'P 1'
#
loop_
_entity.id
_entity.type
_entity.pdbx_description
1 polymer ?
#
loop_
_entity_poly.entity_id
_entity_poly.type
_entity_poly.pdbx_seq_one_letter_code
_entity_poly.pdbx_strand_id
1 'polypeptide(L)'
;MTILNEGRPRVVREIERLSSAVVDIMLPSNYGADALADLLSGDENFSGKLPFTYPKYPNSIHTYDYKVSENQTTMEGAYNYDAKMDVQWEFGHGLSYSNFEYSDLTVNRTGFKADDTLEFSVKVRNTSGRPGKESVLLYSSDLVASRIPDVRRLRAFEKVSLEPGEETVVKLRIPASELAFVGTDCKWTLEEGDFRISVGNQSIMIHCNKTKIWNTPNKQ
;
A
#
# COMPACT_ATOMS: atom_id res chain seq x y z
N MET A 1 -7.11 10.62 23.65
CA MET A 1 -6.18 9.80 22.88
C MET A 1 -6.31 8.35 23.33
N THR A 2 -6.22 7.41 22.40
CA THR A 2 -6.27 5.97 22.68
C THR A 2 -4.98 5.31 22.16
N ILE A 3 -4.41 4.42 22.96
CA ILE A 3 -3.25 3.61 22.58
C ILE A 3 -3.71 2.17 22.49
N LEU A 4 -3.51 1.57 21.33
CA LEU A 4 -3.79 0.16 21.05
C LEU A 4 -2.51 -0.64 21.29
N ASN A 5 -2.52 -1.47 22.33
CA ASN A 5 -1.44 -2.45 22.60
C ASN A 5 -2.00 -3.83 22.28
N GLU A 6 -1.73 -4.32 21.09
CA GLU A 6 -2.40 -5.50 20.57
C GLU A 6 -1.52 -6.32 19.60
N GLY A 7 -1.57 -7.63 19.71
CA GLY A 7 -0.87 -8.55 18.79
C GLY A 7 -1.67 -8.87 17.52
N ARG A 8 -2.87 -8.35 17.40
CA ARG A 8 -3.75 -8.47 16.23
C ARG A 8 -4.82 -7.37 16.28
N PRO A 9 -5.32 -6.89 15.11
CA PRO A 9 -6.32 -5.83 15.07
C PRO A 9 -7.61 -6.24 15.79
N ARG A 10 -8.18 -5.27 16.53
CA ARG A 10 -9.47 -5.37 17.22
C ARG A 10 -10.47 -4.42 16.59
N VAL A 11 -11.75 -4.73 16.67
CA VAL A 11 -12.79 -3.80 16.21
C VAL A 11 -12.89 -2.62 17.17
N VAL A 12 -12.48 -1.43 16.71
CA VAL A 12 -12.30 -0.21 17.54
C VAL A 12 -13.25 0.94 17.14
N ARG A 13 -14.20 0.71 16.26
CA ARG A 13 -15.13 1.69 15.67
C ARG A 13 -15.48 2.88 16.55
N GLU A 14 -16.16 2.62 17.67
CA GLU A 14 -16.61 3.68 18.59
C GLU A 14 -15.44 4.28 19.39
N ILE A 15 -14.43 3.50 19.69
CA ILE A 15 -13.21 3.96 20.37
C ILE A 15 -12.50 4.99 19.50
N GLU A 16 -12.33 4.72 18.21
CA GLU A 16 -11.72 5.65 17.25
C GLU A 16 -12.54 6.94 17.15
N ARG A 17 -13.86 6.83 16.95
CA ARG A 17 -14.77 7.96 16.82
C ARG A 17 -14.75 8.90 18.05
N LEU A 18 -14.54 8.34 19.24
CA LEU A 18 -14.49 9.08 20.51
C LEU A 18 -13.08 9.58 20.86
N SER A 19 -12.07 9.23 20.06
CA SER A 19 -10.67 9.56 20.33
C SER A 19 -10.20 10.73 19.48
N SER A 20 -9.50 11.69 20.08
CA SER A 20 -8.83 12.76 19.34
C SER A 20 -7.64 12.26 18.51
N ALA A 21 -7.04 11.13 18.91
CA ALA A 21 -5.97 10.43 18.21
C ALA A 21 -5.95 8.98 18.65
N VAL A 22 -5.54 8.10 17.74
CA VAL A 22 -5.32 6.67 18.01
C VAL A 22 -3.90 6.30 17.59
N VAL A 23 -3.17 5.63 18.46
CA VAL A 23 -1.81 5.13 18.20
C VAL A 23 -1.83 3.62 18.39
N ASP A 24 -1.47 2.88 17.35
CA ASP A 24 -1.25 1.44 17.43
C ASP A 24 0.23 1.18 17.64
N ILE A 25 0.57 0.60 18.79
CA ILE A 25 1.93 0.25 19.17
C ILE A 25 2.23 -1.24 19.02
N MET A 26 1.26 -2.02 18.56
CA MET A 26 1.35 -3.48 18.45
C MET A 26 1.88 -4.13 19.75
N LEU A 27 2.95 -4.91 19.69
CA LEU A 27 3.65 -5.51 20.83
C LEU A 27 5.01 -4.83 21.00
N PRO A 28 5.10 -3.75 21.76
CA PRO A 28 6.22 -2.81 21.69
C PRO A 28 7.48 -3.26 22.45
N SER A 29 7.48 -4.43 23.09
CA SER A 29 8.64 -4.92 23.86
C SER A 29 9.02 -4.02 25.05
N ASN A 30 10.22 -4.23 25.64
CA ASN A 30 10.64 -3.58 26.90
C ASN A 30 10.86 -2.06 26.78
N TYR A 31 11.24 -1.57 25.59
CA TYR A 31 11.54 -0.15 25.37
C TYR A 31 10.38 0.62 24.72
N GLY A 32 9.24 -0.03 24.57
CA GLY A 32 8.10 0.57 23.87
C GLY A 32 7.48 1.75 24.60
N ALA A 33 7.55 1.79 25.91
CA ALA A 33 7.03 2.90 26.71
C ALA A 33 7.86 4.18 26.49
N ASP A 34 9.19 4.07 26.48
CA ASP A 34 10.10 5.20 26.25
C ASP A 34 9.91 5.73 24.81
N ALA A 35 9.93 4.84 23.82
CA ALA A 35 9.69 5.22 22.42
C ALA A 35 8.31 5.88 22.21
N LEU A 36 7.28 5.40 22.90
CA LEU A 36 5.95 6.02 22.84
C LEU A 36 5.96 7.40 23.49
N ALA A 37 6.65 7.58 24.60
CA ALA A 37 6.76 8.88 25.27
C ALA A 37 7.44 9.90 24.36
N ASP A 38 8.55 9.55 23.69
CA ASP A 38 9.28 10.41 22.76
C ASP A 38 8.41 10.79 21.53
N LEU A 39 7.61 9.85 21.03
CA LEU A 39 6.67 10.12 19.93
C LEU A 39 5.55 11.07 20.38
N LEU A 40 5.01 10.91 21.60
CA LEU A 40 3.90 11.71 22.09
C LEU A 40 4.34 13.12 22.55
N SER A 41 5.55 13.25 23.10
CA SER A 41 6.15 14.56 23.44
C SER A 41 6.53 15.35 22.19
N GLY A 42 6.77 14.64 21.06
CA GLY A 42 7.25 15.21 19.81
C GLY A 42 8.76 15.30 19.71
N ASP A 43 9.50 14.66 20.62
CA ASP A 43 10.96 14.52 20.52
C ASP A 43 11.33 13.64 19.31
N GLU A 44 10.49 12.63 19.03
CA GLU A 44 10.52 11.84 17.81
C GLU A 44 9.27 12.06 16.96
N ASN A 45 9.33 11.68 15.66
CA ASN A 45 8.23 11.84 14.72
C ASN A 45 7.67 10.48 14.29
N PHE A 46 6.34 10.38 14.22
CA PHE A 46 5.67 9.21 13.69
C PHE A 46 6.02 8.96 12.22
N SER A 47 6.36 7.72 11.89
CA SER A 47 6.67 7.30 10.52
C SER A 47 6.19 5.88 10.20
N GLY A 48 5.47 5.26 11.12
CA GLY A 48 4.91 3.94 10.93
C GLY A 48 3.72 3.97 9.97
N LYS A 49 3.60 2.94 9.13
CA LYS A 49 2.43 2.70 8.27
C LYS A 49 1.87 1.33 8.61
N LEU A 50 0.54 1.18 8.61
CA LEU A 50 -0.11 -0.10 8.89
C LEU A 50 0.32 -1.16 7.85
N PRO A 51 0.85 -2.31 8.28
CA PRO A 51 1.25 -3.39 7.38
C PRO A 51 0.08 -4.33 7.02
N PHE A 52 -1.14 -3.98 7.38
CA PHE A 52 -2.38 -4.68 7.08
C PHE A 52 -3.54 -3.69 6.96
N THR A 53 -4.65 -4.15 6.38
CA THR A 53 -5.91 -3.42 6.40
C THR A 53 -6.57 -3.61 7.77
N TYR A 54 -6.88 -2.54 8.47
CA TYR A 54 -7.49 -2.61 9.80
C TYR A 54 -9.01 -2.81 9.69
N PRO A 55 -9.59 -3.90 10.25
CA PRO A 55 -11.01 -4.22 10.09
C PRO A 55 -11.89 -3.26 10.89
N LYS A 56 -13.00 -2.83 10.30
CA LYS A 56 -14.03 -1.99 10.95
C LYS A 56 -15.13 -2.81 11.58
N TYR A 57 -15.41 -3.99 11.03
CA TYR A 57 -16.50 -4.86 11.47
C TYR A 57 -16.01 -6.28 11.74
N PRO A 58 -16.66 -7.02 12.67
CA PRO A 58 -16.44 -8.47 12.78
C PRO A 58 -16.77 -9.13 11.44
N ASN A 59 -16.00 -10.12 11.05
CA ASN A 59 -16.15 -10.86 9.79
C ASN A 59 -15.90 -10.03 8.50
N SER A 60 -15.50 -8.78 8.60
CA SER A 60 -15.04 -8.00 7.46
C SER A 60 -13.59 -8.36 7.17
N ILE A 61 -13.38 -9.42 6.38
CA ILE A 61 -12.05 -9.82 5.91
C ILE A 61 -11.81 -9.06 4.61
N HIS A 62 -11.14 -7.93 4.71
CA HIS A 62 -10.81 -7.09 3.57
C HIS A 62 -9.29 -6.88 3.52
N THR A 63 -8.67 -7.38 2.47
CA THR A 63 -7.24 -7.17 2.21
C THR A 63 -7.04 -5.97 1.28
N TYR A 64 -5.84 -5.37 1.28
CA TYR A 64 -5.56 -4.20 0.46
C TYR A 64 -5.52 -4.51 -1.05
N ASP A 65 -5.33 -5.77 -1.39
CA ASP A 65 -5.26 -6.32 -2.75
C ASP A 65 -6.56 -7.04 -3.16
N TYR A 66 -7.69 -6.64 -2.57
CA TYR A 66 -8.99 -7.19 -2.88
C TYR A 66 -9.34 -7.10 -4.37
N LYS A 67 -10.28 -7.90 -4.81
CA LYS A 67 -10.86 -7.80 -6.15
C LYS A 67 -12.06 -6.85 -6.14
N VAL A 68 -12.27 -6.13 -7.24
CA VAL A 68 -13.39 -5.18 -7.35
C VAL A 68 -14.73 -5.83 -6.99
N SER A 69 -14.93 -7.08 -7.36
CA SER A 69 -16.15 -7.83 -7.03
C SER A 69 -16.32 -8.15 -5.54
N GLU A 70 -15.26 -8.07 -4.75
CA GLU A 70 -15.28 -8.35 -3.31
C GLU A 70 -15.64 -7.12 -2.48
N ASN A 71 -15.56 -5.93 -3.05
CA ASN A 71 -15.84 -4.65 -2.37
C ASN A 71 -17.27 -4.17 -2.63
N GLN A 72 -18.24 -5.05 -2.52
CA GLN A 72 -19.66 -4.68 -2.62
C GLN A 72 -20.25 -4.50 -1.23
N THR A 73 -20.67 -3.28 -0.93
CA THR A 73 -21.26 -2.90 0.37
C THR A 73 -22.74 -3.25 0.48
N THR A 74 -23.43 -3.47 -0.65
CA THR A 74 -24.82 -3.86 -0.72
C THR A 74 -25.02 -4.91 -1.81
N MET A 75 -25.68 -6.01 -1.47
CA MET A 75 -26.20 -6.95 -2.45
C MET A 75 -27.71 -6.69 -2.59
N GLU A 76 -28.13 -6.10 -3.71
CA GLU A 76 -29.55 -6.00 -4.06
C GLU A 76 -30.05 -7.37 -4.52
N GLY A 77 -31.11 -7.86 -3.91
CA GLY A 77 -31.76 -9.12 -4.30
C GLY A 77 -32.26 -9.94 -3.11
N ALA A 78 -32.50 -11.24 -3.35
CA ALA A 78 -33.12 -12.17 -2.37
C ALA A 78 -32.32 -12.35 -1.06
N TYR A 79 -31.08 -11.91 -1.02
CA TYR A 79 -30.20 -11.97 0.14
C TYR A 79 -29.71 -10.57 0.46
N ASN A 80 -30.60 -9.74 1.01
CA ASN A 80 -30.25 -8.41 1.47
C ASN A 80 -29.46 -8.51 2.79
N TYR A 81 -28.22 -8.94 2.71
CA TYR A 81 -27.30 -8.88 3.82
C TYR A 81 -26.75 -7.45 3.86
N ASP A 82 -26.91 -6.76 4.98
CA ASP A 82 -26.23 -5.50 5.27
C ASP A 82 -24.70 -5.72 5.42
N ALA A 83 -24.10 -6.36 4.44
CA ALA A 83 -22.66 -6.59 4.42
C ALA A 83 -21.95 -5.25 4.18
N LYS A 84 -21.34 -4.72 5.21
CA LYS A 84 -20.48 -3.55 5.12
C LYS A 84 -19.04 -4.02 5.02
N MET A 85 -18.40 -3.70 3.91
CA MET A 85 -17.00 -4.02 3.64
C MET A 85 -16.05 -2.86 3.96
N ASP A 86 -16.56 -1.80 4.61
CA ASP A 86 -15.74 -0.68 5.05
C ASP A 86 -14.60 -1.14 5.95
N VAL A 87 -13.45 -0.52 5.78
CA VAL A 87 -12.29 -0.73 6.64
C VAL A 87 -12.16 0.41 7.67
N GLN A 88 -11.52 0.16 8.79
CA GLN A 88 -11.22 1.20 9.76
C GLN A 88 -10.09 2.08 9.23
N TRP A 89 -9.00 1.46 8.82
CA TRP A 89 -7.86 2.12 8.16
C TRP A 89 -7.31 1.20 7.08
N GLU A 90 -6.93 1.80 5.98
CA GLU A 90 -6.33 1.10 4.85
C GLU A 90 -4.90 0.62 5.17
N PHE A 91 -4.47 -0.44 4.48
CA PHE A 91 -3.06 -0.80 4.42
C PHE A 91 -2.21 0.41 3.98
N GLY A 92 -1.12 0.65 4.66
CA GLY A 92 -0.25 1.80 4.40
C GLY A 92 -0.72 3.09 5.07
N HIS A 93 -1.87 3.10 5.79
CA HIS A 93 -2.29 4.25 6.56
C HIS A 93 -1.34 4.50 7.72
N GLY A 94 -1.06 5.76 7.98
CA GLY A 94 -0.28 6.23 9.12
C GLY A 94 0.01 7.72 8.99
N LEU A 95 -0.30 8.44 10.06
CA LEU A 95 -0.08 9.88 10.14
C LEU A 95 1.34 10.19 10.64
N SER A 96 1.78 11.40 10.38
CA SER A 96 3.04 11.97 10.83
C SER A 96 2.81 13.40 11.28
N TYR A 97 3.71 13.95 12.05
CA TYR A 97 3.75 15.40 12.30
C TYR A 97 4.31 16.17 11.10
N SER A 98 4.88 15.47 10.12
CA SER A 98 5.37 16.03 8.86
C SER A 98 4.46 15.68 7.70
N ASN A 99 4.40 16.56 6.70
CA ASN A 99 3.66 16.37 5.47
C ASN A 99 4.64 16.19 4.30
N PHE A 100 4.30 15.30 3.38
CA PHE A 100 5.13 14.99 2.22
C PHE A 100 4.34 15.19 0.93
N GLU A 101 4.99 15.80 -0.04
CA GLU A 101 4.45 16.00 -1.39
C GLU A 101 5.19 15.12 -2.38
N TYR A 102 4.42 14.52 -3.30
CA TYR A 102 4.93 13.66 -4.35
C TYR A 102 4.75 14.33 -5.70
N SER A 103 5.79 14.35 -6.53
CA SER A 103 5.76 14.90 -7.88
C SER A 103 6.65 14.12 -8.84
N ASP A 104 6.52 14.41 -10.14
CA ASP A 104 7.40 13.95 -11.20
C ASP A 104 7.61 12.42 -11.25
N LEU A 105 6.54 11.64 -11.10
CA LEU A 105 6.63 10.20 -11.29
C LEU A 105 6.98 9.87 -12.74
N THR A 106 8.09 9.20 -12.94
CA THR A 106 8.60 8.77 -14.26
C THR A 106 8.96 7.29 -14.26
N VAL A 107 9.10 6.72 -15.45
CA VAL A 107 9.57 5.35 -15.67
C VAL A 107 10.60 5.33 -16.80
N ASN A 108 11.58 4.44 -16.71
CA ASN A 108 12.62 4.28 -17.73
C ASN A 108 12.08 3.84 -19.09
N ARG A 109 10.91 3.16 -19.13
CA ARG A 109 10.22 2.73 -20.36
C ARG A 109 8.73 2.53 -20.10
N THR A 110 7.89 2.97 -21.01
CA THR A 110 6.43 2.77 -20.96
C THR A 110 5.99 1.45 -21.60
N GLY A 111 6.73 0.94 -22.60
CA GLY A 111 6.52 -0.37 -23.21
C GLY A 111 7.58 -1.36 -22.71
N PHE A 112 7.16 -2.56 -22.24
CA PHE A 112 8.07 -3.52 -21.64
C PHE A 112 7.73 -4.98 -21.99
N LYS A 113 8.65 -5.88 -21.69
CA LYS A 113 8.52 -7.34 -21.76
C LYS A 113 8.88 -7.97 -20.42
N ALA A 114 8.55 -9.24 -20.25
CA ALA A 114 8.75 -9.98 -19.00
C ALA A 114 10.19 -10.01 -18.47
N ASP A 115 11.18 -9.92 -19.36
CA ASP A 115 12.60 -10.00 -19.02
C ASP A 115 13.22 -8.61 -18.74
N ASP A 116 12.42 -7.55 -18.83
CA ASP A 116 12.87 -6.19 -18.55
C ASP A 116 12.91 -5.89 -17.05
N THR A 117 13.73 -4.90 -16.69
CA THR A 117 13.67 -4.25 -15.38
C THR A 117 13.04 -2.88 -15.55
N LEU A 118 12.00 -2.63 -14.75
CA LEU A 118 11.31 -1.36 -14.67
C LEU A 118 11.92 -0.53 -13.54
N GLU A 119 12.32 0.69 -13.85
CA GLU A 119 12.85 1.65 -12.89
C GLU A 119 11.94 2.87 -12.86
N PHE A 120 11.35 3.13 -11.70
CA PHE A 120 10.51 4.28 -11.44
C PHE A 120 11.26 5.28 -10.60
N SER A 121 11.06 6.57 -10.88
CA SER A 121 11.60 7.67 -10.10
C SER A 121 10.48 8.61 -9.72
N VAL A 122 10.44 9.04 -8.47
CA VAL A 122 9.48 10.01 -7.96
C VAL A 122 10.18 10.98 -7.03
N LYS A 123 9.84 12.26 -7.10
CA LYS A 123 10.29 13.26 -6.14
C LYS A 123 9.41 13.23 -4.89
N VAL A 124 10.05 13.29 -3.74
CA VAL A 124 9.39 13.41 -2.44
C VAL A 124 9.98 14.57 -1.70
N ARG A 125 9.14 15.50 -1.25
CA ARG A 125 9.52 16.70 -0.52
C ARG A 125 8.83 16.77 0.82
N ASN A 126 9.57 17.08 1.87
CA ASN A 126 9.00 17.43 3.16
C ASN A 126 8.54 18.90 3.13
N THR A 127 7.23 19.12 3.21
CA THR A 127 6.63 20.48 3.15
C THR A 127 6.38 21.08 4.52
N SER A 128 6.75 20.38 5.59
CA SER A 128 6.58 20.83 6.98
C SER A 128 7.85 21.44 7.57
N GLY A 129 7.68 22.10 8.72
CA GLY A 129 8.75 22.76 9.47
C GLY A 129 9.56 21.85 10.39
N ARG A 130 9.41 20.50 10.30
CA ARG A 130 10.15 19.55 11.13
C ARG A 130 10.60 18.33 10.32
N PRO A 131 11.69 17.67 10.74
CA PRO A 131 12.18 16.46 10.09
C PRO A 131 11.12 15.34 10.12
N GLY A 132 11.14 14.48 9.12
CA GLY A 132 10.24 13.34 9.08
C GLY A 132 10.74 12.23 8.18
N LYS A 133 10.18 11.03 8.39
CA LYS A 133 10.47 9.86 7.56
C LYS A 133 9.20 9.46 6.83
N GLU A 134 9.30 9.20 5.51
CA GLU A 134 8.18 8.77 4.69
C GLU A 134 8.47 7.42 4.04
N SER A 135 7.45 6.56 4.02
CA SER A 135 7.50 5.28 3.33
C SER A 135 6.88 5.42 1.94
N VAL A 136 7.71 5.45 0.92
CA VAL A 136 7.31 5.58 -0.48
C VAL A 136 6.92 4.21 -0.99
N LEU A 137 5.64 4.00 -1.27
CA LEU A 137 5.05 2.72 -1.64
C LEU A 137 4.68 2.73 -3.14
N LEU A 138 5.20 1.77 -3.90
CA LEU A 138 4.88 1.60 -5.31
C LEU A 138 3.88 0.47 -5.49
N TYR A 139 2.72 0.79 -6.07
CA TYR A 139 1.68 -0.18 -6.38
C TYR A 139 1.53 -0.37 -7.89
N SER A 140 1.16 -1.58 -8.29
CA SER A 140 0.68 -1.89 -9.63
C SER A 140 -0.77 -2.32 -9.60
N SER A 141 -1.54 -1.90 -10.62
CA SER A 141 -2.88 -2.39 -10.93
C SER A 141 -2.85 -2.90 -12.36
N ASP A 142 -3.17 -4.18 -12.55
CA ASP A 142 -3.45 -4.74 -13.88
C ASP A 142 -4.86 -4.31 -14.27
N LEU A 143 -5.05 -3.72 -15.44
CA LEU A 143 -6.34 -3.15 -15.79
C LEU A 143 -7.26 -4.18 -16.45
N VAL A 144 -6.70 -5.13 -17.20
CA VAL A 144 -7.43 -6.19 -17.89
C VAL A 144 -6.60 -7.45 -17.95
N ALA A 145 -7.07 -8.50 -17.28
CA ALA A 145 -6.44 -9.81 -17.31
C ALA A 145 -7.47 -10.92 -17.58
N SER A 146 -7.00 -12.10 -17.98
CA SER A 146 -7.81 -13.30 -18.15
C SER A 146 -8.47 -13.80 -16.86
N ARG A 147 -7.96 -13.34 -15.71
CA ARG A 147 -8.56 -13.51 -14.37
C ARG A 147 -8.85 -12.13 -13.78
N ILE A 148 -9.88 -12.03 -12.95
CA ILE A 148 -10.18 -10.77 -12.25
C ILE A 148 -8.93 -10.33 -11.47
N PRO A 149 -8.31 -9.19 -11.86
CA PRO A 149 -7.10 -8.71 -11.19
C PRO A 149 -7.40 -8.13 -9.81
N ASP A 150 -6.37 -8.07 -8.99
CA ASP A 150 -6.42 -7.34 -7.74
C ASP A 150 -6.51 -5.84 -8.02
N VAL A 151 -7.20 -5.09 -7.15
CA VAL A 151 -7.33 -3.63 -7.31
C VAL A 151 -5.96 -2.96 -7.37
N ARG A 152 -5.03 -3.42 -6.55
CA ARG A 152 -3.62 -2.99 -6.55
C ARG A 152 -2.75 -4.00 -5.82
N ARG A 153 -1.46 -4.04 -6.15
CA ARG A 153 -0.45 -4.80 -5.41
C ARG A 153 0.77 -3.95 -5.11
N LEU A 154 1.26 -4.01 -3.87
CA LEU A 154 2.54 -3.42 -3.49
C LEU A 154 3.66 -4.20 -4.17
N ARG A 155 4.54 -3.49 -4.90
CA ARG A 155 5.65 -4.09 -5.66
C ARG A 155 7.02 -3.70 -5.14
N ALA A 156 7.14 -2.49 -4.65
CA ALA A 156 8.38 -2.00 -4.06
C ALA A 156 8.07 -0.92 -3.02
N PHE A 157 9.01 -0.69 -2.14
CA PHE A 157 8.95 0.42 -1.20
C PHE A 157 10.35 0.89 -0.82
N GLU A 158 10.44 2.15 -0.41
CA GLU A 158 11.66 2.76 0.12
C GLU A 158 11.27 3.70 1.27
N LYS A 159 12.07 3.75 2.33
CA LYS A 159 11.84 4.68 3.43
C LYS A 159 12.93 5.75 3.41
N VAL A 160 12.51 7.00 3.28
CA VAL A 160 13.39 8.16 3.21
C VAL A 160 13.24 9.04 4.45
N SER A 161 14.33 9.69 4.86
CA SER A 161 14.34 10.71 5.91
C SER A 161 14.63 12.05 5.28
N LEU A 162 13.80 13.06 5.57
CA LEU A 162 13.89 14.39 4.96
C LEU A 162 13.81 15.47 6.03
N GLU A 163 14.76 16.39 5.96
CA GLU A 163 14.74 17.63 6.74
C GLU A 163 13.63 18.59 6.27
N PRO A 164 13.28 19.61 7.06
CA PRO A 164 12.31 20.62 6.64
C PRO A 164 12.65 21.25 5.28
N GLY A 165 11.71 21.15 4.34
CA GLY A 165 11.87 21.68 2.97
C GLY A 165 12.75 20.86 2.05
N GLU A 166 13.40 19.80 2.55
CA GLU A 166 14.24 18.91 1.74
C GLU A 166 13.43 18.11 0.74
N GLU A 167 14.02 17.89 -0.43
CA GLU A 167 13.49 17.11 -1.53
C GLU A 167 14.51 16.04 -1.94
N THR A 168 14.03 14.84 -2.24
CA THR A 168 14.85 13.76 -2.79
C THR A 168 14.16 13.04 -3.94
N VAL A 169 14.94 12.39 -4.81
CA VAL A 169 14.42 11.52 -5.86
C VAL A 169 14.56 10.07 -5.41
N VAL A 170 13.42 9.42 -5.18
CA VAL A 170 13.35 8.02 -4.80
C VAL A 170 13.28 7.16 -6.06
N LYS A 171 14.14 6.14 -6.15
CA LYS A 171 14.20 5.19 -7.26
C LYS A 171 13.74 3.82 -6.79
N LEU A 172 12.74 3.28 -7.46
CA LEU A 172 12.15 1.99 -7.17
C LEU A 172 12.31 1.08 -8.37
N ARG A 173 12.89 -0.10 -8.18
CA ARG A 173 13.17 -1.08 -9.25
C ARG A 173 12.40 -2.36 -9.02
N ILE A 174 11.77 -2.85 -10.08
CA ILE A 174 11.10 -4.15 -10.09
C ILE A 174 11.43 -4.90 -11.37
N PRO A 175 11.73 -6.21 -11.32
CA PRO A 175 11.68 -7.07 -12.50
C PRO A 175 10.25 -7.06 -13.07
N ALA A 176 10.07 -6.92 -14.37
CA ALA A 176 8.74 -6.93 -14.97
C ALA A 176 7.98 -8.25 -14.70
N SER A 177 8.69 -9.36 -14.50
CA SER A 177 8.12 -10.63 -14.07
C SER A 177 7.33 -10.56 -12.76
N GLU A 178 7.63 -9.59 -11.88
CA GLU A 178 6.87 -9.40 -10.63
C GLU A 178 5.41 -8.95 -10.88
N LEU A 179 5.10 -8.45 -12.07
CA LEU A 179 3.74 -8.09 -12.46
C LEU A 179 2.89 -9.32 -12.85
N ALA A 180 3.49 -10.51 -12.97
CA ALA A 180 2.78 -11.73 -13.32
C ALA A 180 1.84 -12.20 -12.20
N PHE A 181 0.82 -12.94 -12.59
CA PHE A 181 -0.14 -13.64 -11.71
C PHE A 181 -0.14 -15.15 -12.02
N VAL A 182 -0.82 -15.94 -11.20
CA VAL A 182 -0.99 -17.38 -11.43
C VAL A 182 -2.29 -17.61 -12.21
N GLY A 183 -2.17 -18.16 -13.43
CA GLY A 183 -3.29 -18.51 -14.31
C GLY A 183 -4.10 -19.71 -13.80
N THR A 184 -5.17 -20.06 -14.55
CA THR A 184 -6.02 -21.23 -14.24
C THR A 184 -5.31 -22.56 -14.45
N ASP A 185 -4.25 -22.57 -15.22
CA ASP A 185 -3.35 -23.71 -15.48
C ASP A 185 -2.24 -23.83 -14.41
N CYS A 186 -2.34 -23.05 -13.31
CA CYS A 186 -1.35 -22.98 -12.24
C CYS A 186 0.04 -22.53 -12.68
N LYS A 187 0.15 -21.82 -13.79
CA LYS A 187 1.40 -21.24 -14.28
C LYS A 187 1.46 -19.74 -14.02
N TRP A 188 2.66 -19.23 -13.79
CA TRP A 188 2.88 -17.80 -13.77
C TRP A 188 2.68 -17.22 -15.17
N THR A 189 1.89 -16.17 -15.27
CA THR A 189 1.52 -15.55 -16.53
C THR A 189 1.61 -14.03 -16.39
N LEU A 190 2.35 -13.39 -17.28
CA LEU A 190 2.31 -11.96 -17.51
C LEU A 190 1.66 -11.75 -18.87
N GLU A 191 0.47 -11.14 -18.88
CA GLU A 191 -0.29 -10.91 -20.11
C GLU A 191 0.09 -9.59 -20.78
N GLU A 192 -0.03 -9.55 -22.10
CA GLU A 192 -0.01 -8.32 -22.86
C GLU A 192 -1.17 -7.43 -22.42
N GLY A 193 -0.90 -6.16 -22.10
CA GLY A 193 -1.93 -5.26 -21.61
C GLY A 193 -1.37 -4.08 -20.82
N ASP A 194 -2.28 -3.26 -20.33
CA ASP A 194 -1.98 -2.01 -19.63
C ASP A 194 -1.95 -2.21 -18.11
N PHE A 195 -0.94 -1.63 -17.51
CA PHE A 195 -0.78 -1.56 -16.06
C PHE A 195 -0.73 -0.10 -15.62
N ARG A 196 -1.44 0.20 -14.53
CA ARG A 196 -1.29 1.46 -13.81
C ARG A 196 -0.30 1.27 -12.67
N ILE A 197 0.72 2.11 -12.64
CA ILE A 197 1.65 2.21 -11.52
C ILE A 197 1.31 3.45 -10.74
N SER A 198 1.25 3.35 -9.41
CA SER A 198 0.93 4.48 -8.53
C SER A 198 1.88 4.56 -7.35
N VAL A 199 2.26 5.81 -7.02
CA VAL A 199 3.10 6.16 -5.88
C VAL A 199 2.55 7.45 -5.26
N GLY A 200 2.14 7.38 -4.00
CA GLY A 200 1.44 8.50 -3.36
C GLY A 200 0.18 8.89 -4.15
N ASN A 201 0.09 10.15 -4.54
CA ASN A 201 -0.99 10.70 -5.38
C ASN A 201 -0.66 10.72 -6.89
N GLN A 202 0.51 10.19 -7.28
CA GLN A 202 0.97 10.14 -8.67
C GLN A 202 0.63 8.80 -9.32
N SER A 203 0.38 8.80 -10.63
CA SER A 203 0.21 7.56 -11.40
C SER A 203 0.72 7.69 -12.83
N ILE A 204 1.20 6.57 -13.39
CA ILE A 204 1.67 6.46 -14.77
C ILE A 204 1.19 5.14 -15.38
N MET A 205 0.90 5.14 -16.68
CA MET A 205 0.52 3.96 -17.44
C MET A 205 1.75 3.35 -18.11
N ILE A 206 1.84 2.02 -18.05
CA ILE A 206 2.84 1.23 -18.77
C ILE A 206 2.15 0.07 -19.50
N HIS A 207 2.74 -0.43 -20.60
CA HIS A 207 2.18 -1.46 -21.44
C HIS A 207 3.10 -2.67 -21.58
N CYS A 208 2.60 -3.85 -21.24
CA CYS A 208 3.29 -5.10 -21.53
C CYS A 208 3.08 -5.46 -23.01
N ASN A 209 4.16 -5.52 -23.79
CA ASN A 209 4.10 -5.68 -25.24
C ASN A 209 3.92 -7.14 -25.69
N LYS A 210 4.02 -8.10 -24.78
CA LYS A 210 3.94 -9.53 -25.13
C LYS A 210 3.66 -10.40 -23.92
N THR A 211 2.68 -11.29 -24.05
CA THR A 211 2.39 -12.33 -23.06
C THR A 211 3.55 -13.31 -22.90
N LYS A 212 3.89 -13.62 -21.66
CA LYS A 212 4.84 -14.68 -21.28
C LYS A 212 4.23 -15.58 -20.22
N ILE A 213 4.37 -16.90 -20.45
CA ILE A 213 3.95 -17.95 -19.51
C ILE A 213 5.20 -18.72 -19.09
N TRP A 214 5.38 -18.92 -17.78
CA TRP A 214 6.49 -19.75 -17.24
C TRP A 214 6.01 -21.17 -17.02
N ASN A 215 6.72 -22.14 -17.54
CA ASN A 215 6.38 -23.57 -17.42
C ASN A 215 6.79 -24.19 -16.08
N THR A 216 7.48 -23.42 -15.23
CA THR A 216 7.91 -23.83 -13.89
C THR A 216 7.05 -23.17 -12.82
N PRO A 217 6.89 -23.77 -11.61
CA PRO A 217 6.19 -23.15 -10.49
C PRO A 217 6.84 -21.83 -10.02
N ASN A 218 8.12 -21.63 -10.30
CA ASN A 218 8.88 -20.43 -9.97
C ASN A 218 9.20 -19.63 -11.23
N LYS A 219 9.17 -18.31 -11.11
CA LYS A 219 9.49 -17.33 -12.18
C LYS A 219 11.01 -17.28 -12.50
N GLN A 220 11.74 -18.38 -12.39
CA GLN A 220 13.15 -18.46 -12.75
C GLN A 220 13.37 -18.42 -14.25
#